data_0053ad1d55532dbd64ee1cfbff4bb13b
#
_entry.id   0053ad1d55532dbd64ee1cfbff4bb13b
#
_cell.length_a   1.000
_cell.length_b   1.000
_cell.length_c   1.000
_cell.angle_alpha   90.00
_cell.angle_beta   90.00
_cell.angle_gamma   90.00
#
_symmetry.space_group_name_H-M   'P 1'
#
loop_
_entity.id
_entity.type
_entity.pdbx_description
1 polymer ?
#
loop_
_entity_poly.entity_id
_entity_poly.type
_entity_poly.pdbx_seq_one_letter_code
_entity_poly.pdbx_strand_id
1 'polypeptide(L)'
;MNLKIRLTVMNFLEFAVWGAYLTCMGIYLGNIGMGTHIGTFYAVQGIVSIFMPAVMGIIADRWIQAQRLMGFCHLLAGLFMFGTAWYGYQAGHNANFTTLFLLYSLSVAFYMPTLALTNSVAYSALTQAGLDTVKAFPPIRVFGTIGFICTMWFVDIMGYKSTQMQFVVSGVLSILLFLYSFTLPK
;
A
#
# COMPACT_ATOMS: atom_id res chain seq x y z
N MET A 1 8.43 -10.46 -20.72
CA MET A 1 9.07 -10.36 -19.38
C MET A 1 8.82 -11.65 -18.63
N ASN A 2 9.85 -12.24 -18.01
CA ASN A 2 9.74 -13.51 -17.28
C ASN A 2 8.74 -13.37 -16.12
N LEU A 3 7.91 -14.42 -15.86
CA LEU A 3 6.91 -14.43 -14.80
C LEU A 3 7.49 -14.02 -13.44
N LYS A 4 8.64 -14.58 -13.05
CA LYS A 4 9.28 -14.26 -11.77
C LYS A 4 9.61 -12.77 -11.65
N ILE A 5 10.11 -12.14 -12.73
CA ILE A 5 10.40 -10.70 -12.73
C ILE A 5 9.12 -9.88 -12.54
N ARG A 6 8.02 -10.28 -13.20
CA ARG A 6 6.73 -9.59 -13.04
C ARG A 6 6.22 -9.63 -11.60
N LEU A 7 6.31 -10.79 -10.96
CA LEU A 7 5.91 -10.96 -9.57
C LEU A 7 6.86 -10.24 -8.59
N THR A 8 8.14 -10.18 -8.92
CA THR A 8 9.15 -9.43 -8.14
C THR A 8 8.86 -7.93 -8.17
N VAL A 9 8.58 -7.35 -9.34
CA VAL A 9 8.21 -5.93 -9.48
C VAL A 9 6.90 -5.63 -8.73
N MET A 10 5.91 -6.52 -8.84
CA MET A 10 4.66 -6.40 -8.09
C MET A 10 4.92 -6.34 -6.58
N ASN A 11 5.69 -7.29 -6.03
CA ASN A 11 6.02 -7.30 -4.60
C ASN A 11 6.85 -6.08 -4.18
N PHE A 12 7.80 -5.65 -5.01
CA PHE A 12 8.56 -4.43 -4.75
C PHE A 12 7.64 -3.21 -4.62
N LEU A 13 6.76 -2.98 -5.59
CA LEU A 13 5.84 -1.84 -5.58
C LEU A 13 4.84 -1.93 -4.43
N GLU A 14 4.30 -3.11 -4.13
CA GLU A 14 3.35 -3.33 -3.03
C GLU A 14 3.89 -2.78 -1.71
N PHE A 15 5.09 -3.17 -1.34
CA PHE A 15 5.69 -2.75 -0.08
C PHE A 15 6.34 -1.36 -0.15
N ALA A 16 6.71 -0.89 -1.34
CA ALA A 16 7.15 0.48 -1.56
C ALA A 16 6.05 1.51 -1.23
N VAL A 17 4.79 1.22 -1.57
CA VAL A 17 3.61 2.02 -1.17
C VAL A 17 3.58 2.23 0.34
N TRP A 18 3.78 1.17 1.10
CA TRP A 18 3.75 1.19 2.56
C TRP A 18 4.96 1.88 3.17
N GLY A 19 6.15 1.59 2.62
CA GLY A 19 7.42 2.18 3.06
C GLY A 19 7.46 3.70 2.93
N ALA A 20 6.64 4.28 2.04
CA ALA A 20 6.59 5.72 1.82
C ALA A 20 6.13 6.52 3.06
N TYR A 21 5.25 5.97 3.89
CA TYR A 21 4.67 6.71 5.01
C TYR A 21 4.72 6.00 6.37
N LEU A 22 4.79 4.67 6.40
CA LEU A 22 4.60 3.91 7.64
C LEU A 22 5.54 4.37 8.77
N THR A 23 6.80 4.56 8.47
CA THR A 23 7.83 4.88 9.48
C THR A 23 7.88 6.37 9.85
N CYS A 24 7.42 7.25 8.97
CA CYS A 24 7.58 8.70 9.14
C CYS A 24 6.26 9.46 9.38
N MET A 25 5.11 8.80 9.22
CA MET A 25 3.80 9.42 9.47
C MET A 25 3.67 10.04 10.87
N GLY A 26 4.25 9.40 11.91
CA GLY A 26 4.24 9.95 13.27
C GLY A 26 4.97 11.28 13.38
N ILE A 27 6.06 11.50 12.62
CA ILE A 27 6.79 12.77 12.58
C ILE A 27 5.90 13.85 11.96
N TYR A 28 5.25 13.55 10.84
CA TYR A 28 4.34 14.49 10.19
C TYR A 28 3.16 14.88 11.11
N LEU A 29 2.49 13.89 11.72
CA LEU A 29 1.38 14.12 12.65
C LEU A 29 1.81 14.96 13.86
N GLY A 30 3.00 14.71 14.42
CA GLY A 30 3.57 15.53 15.48
C GLY A 30 3.78 16.98 15.05
N ASN A 31 4.30 17.20 13.84
CA ASN A 31 4.55 18.54 13.30
C ASN A 31 3.29 19.36 13.07
N ILE A 32 2.17 18.75 12.71
CA ILE A 32 0.89 19.45 12.51
C ILE A 32 0.04 19.54 13.78
N GLY A 33 0.61 19.18 14.95
CA GLY A 33 -0.07 19.29 16.24
C GLY A 33 -0.99 18.11 16.59
N MET A 34 -0.90 17.00 15.86
CA MET A 34 -1.71 15.78 16.09
C MET A 34 -0.94 14.68 16.84
N GLY A 35 0.07 15.03 17.63
CA GLY A 35 0.92 14.08 18.35
C GLY A 35 0.14 13.09 19.24
N THR A 36 -0.94 13.55 19.89
CA THR A 36 -1.81 12.71 20.74
C THR A 36 -2.61 11.66 19.96
N HIS A 37 -2.76 11.84 18.66
CA HIS A 37 -3.55 10.94 17.78
C HIS A 37 -2.68 9.94 17.00
N ILE A 38 -1.36 9.98 17.09
CA ILE A 38 -0.45 9.09 16.37
C ILE A 38 -0.84 7.63 16.53
N GLY A 39 -1.09 7.20 17.78
CA GLY A 39 -1.51 5.82 18.07
C GLY A 39 -2.80 5.41 17.34
N THR A 40 -3.76 6.32 17.20
CA THR A 40 -5.03 6.08 16.50
C THR A 40 -4.81 5.82 15.00
N PHE A 41 -3.92 6.59 14.36
CA PHE A 41 -3.56 6.38 12.94
C PHE A 41 -2.87 5.03 12.70
N TYR A 42 -2.03 4.58 13.63
CA TYR A 42 -1.42 3.26 13.51
C TYR A 42 -2.41 2.12 13.87
N ALA A 43 -3.27 2.32 14.86
CA ALA A 43 -4.25 1.33 15.29
C ALA A 43 -5.24 0.96 14.17
N VAL A 44 -5.68 1.94 13.35
CA VAL A 44 -6.62 1.66 12.25
C VAL A 44 -6.05 0.69 11.23
N GLN A 45 -4.74 0.69 10.98
CA GLN A 45 -4.10 -0.28 10.09
C GLN A 45 -4.27 -1.71 10.63
N GLY A 46 -4.02 -1.91 11.94
CA GLY A 46 -4.20 -3.20 12.60
C GLY A 46 -5.66 -3.67 12.54
N ILE A 47 -6.60 -2.80 12.90
CA ILE A 47 -8.03 -3.11 12.90
C ILE A 47 -8.52 -3.52 11.50
N VAL A 48 -8.18 -2.71 10.50
CA VAL A 48 -8.56 -2.97 9.10
C VAL A 48 -7.94 -4.27 8.59
N SER A 49 -6.72 -4.59 8.99
CA SER A 49 -6.02 -5.82 8.59
C SER A 49 -6.69 -7.10 9.09
N ILE A 50 -7.54 -7.02 10.10
CA ILE A 50 -8.29 -8.18 10.62
C ILE A 50 -9.46 -8.54 9.69
N PHE A 51 -10.18 -7.55 9.20
CA PHE A 51 -11.46 -7.78 8.51
C PHE A 51 -11.35 -7.67 6.99
N MET A 52 -10.65 -6.67 6.48
CA MET A 52 -10.66 -6.35 5.05
C MET A 52 -10.04 -7.43 4.15
N PRO A 53 -8.96 -8.15 4.54
CA PRO A 53 -8.46 -9.26 3.73
C PRO A 53 -9.48 -10.38 3.53
N ALA A 54 -10.28 -10.69 4.55
CA ALA A 54 -11.33 -11.71 4.44
C ALA A 54 -12.44 -11.26 3.47
N VAL A 55 -12.89 -10.01 3.58
CA VAL A 55 -13.90 -9.43 2.67
C VAL A 55 -13.41 -9.44 1.23
N MET A 56 -12.20 -8.95 0.99
CA MET A 56 -11.63 -8.89 -0.36
C MET A 56 -11.26 -10.27 -0.90
N GLY A 57 -10.89 -11.23 -0.04
CA GLY A 57 -10.69 -12.62 -0.42
C GLY A 57 -11.98 -13.25 -0.96
N ILE A 58 -13.12 -13.07 -0.26
CA ILE A 58 -14.42 -13.56 -0.73
C ILE A 58 -14.80 -12.94 -2.09
N ILE A 59 -14.52 -11.66 -2.29
CA ILE A 59 -14.78 -10.96 -3.56
C ILE A 59 -13.89 -11.52 -4.68
N ALA A 60 -12.62 -11.77 -4.39
CA ALA A 60 -11.66 -12.35 -5.34
C ALA A 60 -12.04 -13.77 -5.75
N ASP A 61 -12.51 -14.58 -4.80
CA ASP A 61 -12.86 -15.98 -5.05
C ASP A 61 -14.16 -16.14 -5.84
N ARG A 62 -15.10 -15.17 -5.73
CA ARG A 62 -16.46 -15.32 -6.29
C ARG A 62 -16.74 -14.46 -7.51
N TRP A 63 -16.17 -13.26 -7.61
CA TRP A 63 -16.66 -12.25 -8.56
C TRP A 63 -15.58 -11.61 -9.42
N ILE A 64 -14.41 -11.32 -8.88
CA ILE A 64 -13.37 -10.53 -9.56
C ILE A 64 -12.03 -11.23 -9.44
N GLN A 65 -11.30 -11.39 -10.53
CA GLN A 65 -9.95 -11.96 -10.51
C GLN A 65 -9.03 -11.18 -9.54
N ALA A 66 -8.25 -11.89 -8.72
CA ALA A 66 -7.45 -11.33 -7.64
C ALA A 66 -6.53 -10.18 -8.10
N GLN A 67 -5.87 -10.29 -9.26
CA GLN A 67 -5.00 -9.24 -9.80
C GLN A 67 -5.77 -7.97 -10.19
N ARG A 68 -7.01 -8.10 -10.69
CA ARG A 68 -7.86 -6.94 -11.01
C ARG A 68 -8.37 -6.27 -9.75
N LEU A 69 -8.83 -7.08 -8.78
CA LEU A 69 -9.29 -6.56 -7.49
C LEU A 69 -8.16 -5.83 -6.75
N MET A 70 -6.96 -6.42 -6.73
CA MET A 70 -5.76 -5.78 -6.20
C MET A 70 -5.51 -4.42 -6.87
N GLY A 71 -5.58 -4.36 -8.20
CA GLY A 71 -5.43 -3.10 -8.94
C GLY A 71 -6.47 -2.07 -8.54
N PHE A 72 -7.76 -2.42 -8.49
CA PHE A 72 -8.81 -1.48 -8.06
C PHE A 72 -8.63 -1.02 -6.62
N CYS A 73 -8.23 -1.90 -5.72
CA CYS A 73 -7.89 -1.51 -4.35
C CYS A 73 -6.76 -0.48 -4.32
N HIS A 74 -5.71 -0.67 -5.12
CA HIS A 74 -4.62 0.31 -5.24
C HIS A 74 -5.05 1.63 -5.86
N LEU A 75 -5.96 1.62 -6.84
CA LEU A 75 -6.53 2.86 -7.39
C LEU A 75 -7.23 3.67 -6.29
N LEU A 76 -8.13 3.03 -5.54
CA LEU A 76 -8.87 3.70 -4.47
C LEU A 76 -7.95 4.13 -3.33
N ALA A 77 -7.04 3.25 -2.90
CA ALA A 77 -6.05 3.58 -1.88
C ALA A 77 -5.20 4.79 -2.27
N GLY A 78 -4.73 4.85 -3.52
CA GLY A 78 -3.94 5.97 -4.06
C GLY A 78 -4.74 7.27 -4.09
N LEU A 79 -5.99 7.24 -4.56
CA LEU A 79 -6.85 8.42 -4.61
C LEU A 79 -7.12 8.99 -3.22
N PHE A 80 -7.43 8.15 -2.24
CA PHE A 80 -7.62 8.60 -0.85
C PHE A 80 -6.32 9.08 -0.22
N MET A 81 -5.17 8.50 -0.58
CA MET A 81 -3.87 8.97 -0.10
C MET A 81 -3.53 10.36 -0.69
N PHE A 82 -3.85 10.61 -1.96
CA PHE A 82 -3.77 11.96 -2.53
C PHE A 82 -4.72 12.94 -1.85
N GLY A 83 -5.95 12.49 -1.51
CA GLY A 83 -6.89 13.29 -0.72
C GLY A 83 -6.32 13.66 0.66
N THR A 84 -5.67 12.69 1.33
CA THR A 84 -4.97 12.91 2.61
C THR A 84 -3.85 13.94 2.47
N ALA A 85 -3.03 13.82 1.43
CA ALA A 85 -1.95 14.77 1.13
C ALA A 85 -2.47 16.16 0.81
N TRP A 86 -3.48 16.25 -0.05
CA TRP A 86 -4.12 17.51 -0.45
C TRP A 86 -4.72 18.24 0.76
N TYR A 87 -5.50 17.53 1.57
CA TYR A 87 -6.08 18.11 2.77
C TYR A 87 -5.01 18.56 3.77
N GLY A 88 -3.99 17.73 3.98
CA GLY A 88 -2.86 18.07 4.85
C GLY A 88 -2.08 19.30 4.37
N TYR A 89 -1.94 19.46 3.05
CA TYR A 89 -1.33 20.66 2.46
C TYR A 89 -2.15 21.92 2.69
N GLN A 90 -3.48 21.85 2.45
CA GLN A 90 -4.38 23.01 2.59
C GLN A 90 -4.56 23.44 4.04
N ALA A 91 -4.72 22.50 4.94
CA ALA A 91 -5.05 22.78 6.33
C ALA A 91 -3.81 23.02 7.23
N GLY A 92 -2.66 22.41 6.90
CA GLY A 92 -1.44 22.55 7.70
C GLY A 92 -1.67 22.28 9.19
N HIS A 93 -1.26 23.21 10.04
CA HIS A 93 -1.47 23.14 11.50
C HIS A 93 -2.94 23.24 11.94
N ASN A 94 -3.84 23.70 11.06
CA ASN A 94 -5.28 23.80 11.34
C ASN A 94 -6.04 22.54 10.86
N ALA A 95 -5.33 21.46 10.56
CA ALA A 95 -5.95 20.22 10.08
C ALA A 95 -6.90 19.64 11.15
N ASN A 96 -8.13 19.35 10.73
CA ASN A 96 -9.10 18.68 11.58
C ASN A 96 -8.78 17.18 11.62
N PHE A 97 -8.69 16.63 12.82
CA PHE A 97 -8.41 15.22 13.04
C PHE A 97 -9.37 14.31 12.26
N THR A 98 -10.68 14.54 12.38
CA THR A 98 -11.69 13.67 11.79
C THR A 98 -11.54 13.57 10.28
N THR A 99 -11.33 14.70 9.59
CA THR A 99 -11.20 14.73 8.13
C THR A 99 -9.91 14.02 7.67
N LEU A 100 -8.78 14.34 8.31
CA LEU A 100 -7.49 13.71 7.95
C LEU A 100 -7.52 12.21 8.24
N PHE A 101 -8.05 11.82 9.40
CA PHE A 101 -8.16 10.44 9.82
C PHE A 101 -9.10 9.63 8.92
N LEU A 102 -10.23 10.20 8.48
CA LEU A 102 -11.17 9.54 7.58
C LEU A 102 -10.54 9.26 6.21
N LEU A 103 -9.91 10.25 5.60
CA LEU A 103 -9.25 10.10 4.30
C LEU A 103 -8.13 9.05 4.37
N TYR A 104 -7.31 9.12 5.39
CA TYR A 104 -6.26 8.15 5.64
C TYR A 104 -6.81 6.73 5.87
N SER A 105 -7.84 6.60 6.71
CA SER A 105 -8.45 5.31 7.04
C SER A 105 -9.08 4.65 5.82
N LEU A 106 -9.71 5.42 4.93
CA LEU A 106 -10.25 4.91 3.67
C LEU A 106 -9.12 4.40 2.75
N SER A 107 -8.01 5.14 2.66
CA SER A 107 -6.84 4.65 1.92
C SER A 107 -6.33 3.32 2.47
N VAL A 108 -6.15 3.24 3.79
CA VAL A 108 -5.67 2.04 4.48
C VAL A 108 -6.65 0.87 4.33
N ALA A 109 -7.98 1.13 4.37
CA ALA A 109 -9.01 0.11 4.20
C ALA A 109 -8.90 -0.61 2.84
N PHE A 110 -8.55 0.11 1.79
CA PHE A 110 -8.32 -0.48 0.47
C PHE A 110 -6.91 -1.04 0.31
N TYR A 111 -5.91 -0.48 0.99
CA TYR A 111 -4.53 -0.95 0.87
C TYR A 111 -4.28 -2.26 1.65
N MET A 112 -4.71 -2.39 2.90
CA MET A 112 -4.39 -3.56 3.74
C MET A 112 -4.74 -4.92 3.12
N PRO A 113 -5.91 -5.10 2.45
CA PRO A 113 -6.21 -6.37 1.82
C PRO A 113 -5.31 -6.69 0.61
N THR A 114 -4.67 -5.68 -0.02
CA THR A 114 -3.79 -5.94 -1.16
C THR A 114 -2.55 -6.75 -0.79
N LEU A 115 -2.10 -6.69 0.45
CA LEU A 115 -1.02 -7.53 0.96
C LEU A 115 -1.34 -9.03 0.84
N ALA A 116 -2.58 -9.42 1.13
CA ALA A 116 -3.04 -10.79 0.96
C ALA A 116 -3.28 -11.13 -0.52
N LEU A 117 -3.91 -10.21 -1.27
CA LEU A 117 -4.18 -10.39 -2.70
C LEU A 117 -2.88 -10.53 -3.51
N THR A 118 -1.85 -9.77 -3.20
CA THR A 118 -0.51 -9.86 -3.84
C THR A 118 0.10 -11.26 -3.64
N ASN A 119 0.00 -11.81 -2.43
CA ASN A 119 0.44 -13.19 -2.17
C ASN A 119 -0.40 -14.20 -2.96
N SER A 120 -1.73 -14.04 -2.98
CA SER A 120 -2.64 -14.92 -3.73
C SER A 120 -2.33 -14.91 -5.24
N VAL A 121 -2.13 -13.72 -5.82
CA VAL A 121 -1.73 -13.57 -7.23
C VAL A 121 -0.40 -14.27 -7.51
N ALA A 122 0.59 -14.09 -6.62
CA ALA A 122 1.90 -14.71 -6.79
C ALA A 122 1.83 -16.25 -6.71
N TYR A 123 1.15 -16.80 -5.71
CA TYR A 123 0.98 -18.25 -5.57
C TYR A 123 0.22 -18.86 -6.75
N SER A 124 -0.89 -18.25 -7.14
CA SER A 124 -1.69 -18.72 -8.28
C SER A 124 -0.88 -18.75 -9.56
N ALA A 125 -0.16 -17.66 -9.87
CA ALA A 125 0.66 -17.55 -11.06
C ALA A 125 1.83 -18.57 -11.09
N LEU A 126 2.48 -18.79 -9.95
CA LEU A 126 3.57 -19.77 -9.83
C LEU A 126 3.05 -21.21 -10.00
N THR A 127 1.91 -21.53 -9.38
CA THR A 127 1.27 -22.84 -9.49
C THR A 127 0.84 -23.13 -10.94
N GLN A 128 0.21 -22.16 -11.61
CA GLN A 128 -0.20 -22.30 -13.01
C GLN A 128 1.00 -22.48 -13.96
N ALA A 129 2.14 -21.93 -13.61
CA ALA A 129 3.39 -22.11 -14.35
C ALA A 129 4.12 -23.45 -14.04
N GLY A 130 3.55 -24.30 -13.19
CA GLY A 130 4.15 -25.57 -12.78
C GLY A 130 5.40 -25.42 -11.90
N LEU A 131 5.56 -24.25 -11.25
CA LEU A 131 6.71 -23.97 -10.39
C LEU A 131 6.40 -24.35 -8.94
N ASP A 132 7.42 -24.88 -8.24
CA ASP A 132 7.36 -25.11 -6.80
C ASP A 132 7.26 -23.77 -6.06
N THR A 133 6.08 -23.47 -5.52
CA THR A 133 5.80 -22.20 -4.83
C THR A 133 6.65 -22.02 -3.58
N VAL A 134 6.96 -23.09 -2.86
CA VAL A 134 7.78 -23.05 -1.63
C VAL A 134 9.20 -22.58 -1.93
N LYS A 135 9.73 -22.95 -3.10
CA LYS A 135 11.09 -22.54 -3.52
C LYS A 135 11.08 -21.22 -4.31
N ALA A 136 10.04 -20.98 -5.12
CA ALA A 136 10.01 -19.85 -6.04
C ALA A 136 9.52 -18.54 -5.40
N PHE A 137 8.62 -18.59 -4.43
CA PHE A 137 8.02 -17.41 -3.82
C PHE A 137 8.95 -16.64 -2.87
N PRO A 138 9.73 -17.29 -1.96
CA PRO A 138 10.54 -16.53 -1.00
C PRO A 138 11.52 -15.54 -1.64
N PRO A 139 12.27 -15.85 -2.73
CA PRO A 139 13.12 -14.88 -3.40
C PRO A 139 12.33 -13.68 -3.96
N ILE A 140 11.11 -13.90 -4.47
CA ILE A 140 10.24 -12.85 -4.97
C ILE A 140 9.80 -11.94 -3.82
N ARG A 141 9.40 -12.54 -2.69
CA ARG A 141 8.91 -11.82 -1.51
C ARG A 141 9.95 -10.92 -0.85
N VAL A 142 11.23 -11.29 -0.88
CA VAL A 142 12.35 -10.47 -0.36
C VAL A 142 12.38 -9.09 -1.03
N PHE A 143 12.06 -9.00 -2.32
CA PHE A 143 12.00 -7.71 -3.02
C PHE A 143 10.92 -6.76 -2.49
N GLY A 144 9.89 -7.28 -1.83
CA GLY A 144 8.97 -6.43 -1.08
C GLY A 144 9.68 -5.68 0.05
N THR A 145 10.49 -6.36 0.85
CA THR A 145 11.29 -5.71 1.89
C THR A 145 12.27 -4.69 1.30
N ILE A 146 12.90 -5.00 0.17
CA ILE A 146 13.78 -4.07 -0.53
C ILE A 146 12.99 -2.83 -0.99
N GLY A 147 11.80 -3.01 -1.57
CA GLY A 147 10.93 -1.92 -1.99
C GLY A 147 10.54 -1.00 -0.83
N PHE A 148 10.17 -1.58 0.30
CA PHE A 148 9.89 -0.84 1.53
C PHE A 148 11.08 0.03 1.97
N ILE A 149 12.27 -0.56 2.07
CA ILE A 149 13.48 0.13 2.51
C ILE A 149 13.87 1.23 1.51
N CYS A 150 13.86 0.94 0.21
CA CYS A 150 14.21 1.93 -0.82
C CYS A 150 13.30 3.15 -0.76
N THR A 151 11.99 2.94 -0.60
CA THR A 151 11.04 4.06 -0.55
C THR A 151 11.14 4.83 0.77
N MET A 152 11.35 4.14 1.89
CA MET A 152 11.61 4.77 3.17
C MET A 152 12.83 5.71 3.10
N TRP A 153 13.93 5.23 2.52
CA TRP A 153 15.12 6.06 2.32
C TRP A 153 14.88 7.21 1.33
N PHE A 154 14.16 6.95 0.24
CA PHE A 154 13.80 8.00 -0.71
C PHE A 154 13.06 9.14 -0.03
N VAL A 155 12.04 8.85 0.78
CA VAL A 155 11.25 9.83 1.52
C VAL A 155 12.11 10.61 2.52
N ASP A 156 13.05 9.94 3.19
CA ASP A 156 13.97 10.59 4.14
C ASP A 156 14.97 11.52 3.43
N ILE A 157 15.65 11.03 2.40
CA ILE A 157 16.66 11.77 1.62
C ILE A 157 16.03 13.01 0.96
N MET A 158 14.80 12.90 0.44
CA MET A 158 14.07 14.01 -0.16
C MET A 158 13.52 15.01 0.86
N GLY A 159 13.67 14.74 2.16
CA GLY A 159 13.14 15.61 3.23
C GLY A 159 11.63 15.52 3.40
N TYR A 160 10.97 14.50 2.84
CA TYR A 160 9.51 14.36 2.85
C TYR A 160 8.95 13.75 4.15
N LYS A 161 9.80 13.20 5.01
CA LYS A 161 9.41 12.50 6.25
C LYS A 161 8.58 13.32 7.23
N SER A 162 8.74 14.66 7.20
CA SER A 162 8.03 15.59 8.07
C SER A 162 6.89 16.34 7.40
N THR A 163 6.58 15.99 6.15
CA THR A 163 5.59 16.66 5.31
C THR A 163 4.55 15.71 4.75
N GLN A 164 3.45 16.27 4.21
CA GLN A 164 2.42 15.50 3.51
C GLN A 164 2.91 14.84 2.21
N MET A 165 4.11 15.18 1.73
CA MET A 165 4.68 14.61 0.50
C MET A 165 4.91 13.10 0.59
N GLN A 166 5.10 12.54 1.79
CA GLN A 166 5.15 11.09 2.00
C GLN A 166 3.87 10.39 1.50
N PHE A 167 2.70 11.00 1.67
CA PHE A 167 1.43 10.48 1.18
C PHE A 167 1.30 10.62 -0.34
N VAL A 168 1.87 11.67 -0.93
CA VAL A 168 1.94 11.82 -2.40
C VAL A 168 2.78 10.70 -2.99
N VAL A 169 3.95 10.41 -2.43
CA VAL A 169 4.82 9.30 -2.89
C VAL A 169 4.07 7.97 -2.82
N SER A 170 3.39 7.69 -1.70
CA SER A 170 2.57 6.48 -1.54
C SER A 170 1.46 6.40 -2.58
N GLY A 171 0.73 7.50 -2.81
CA GLY A 171 -0.32 7.59 -3.81
C GLY A 171 0.18 7.32 -5.22
N VAL A 172 1.31 7.91 -5.62
CA VAL A 172 1.94 7.69 -6.94
C VAL A 172 2.30 6.21 -7.12
N LEU A 173 2.96 5.60 -6.14
CA LEU A 173 3.33 4.18 -6.19
C LEU A 173 2.10 3.27 -6.26
N SER A 174 1.03 3.63 -5.55
CA SER A 174 -0.25 2.91 -5.58
C SER A 174 -0.88 2.95 -6.97
N ILE A 175 -0.92 4.12 -7.63
CA ILE A 175 -1.41 4.26 -9.01
C ILE A 175 -0.50 3.50 -9.99
N LEU A 176 0.81 3.52 -9.81
CA LEU A 176 1.73 2.74 -10.63
C LEU A 176 1.42 1.23 -10.52
N LEU A 177 1.16 0.73 -9.31
CA LEU A 177 0.82 -0.67 -9.11
C LEU A 177 -0.57 -1.01 -9.68
N PHE A 178 -1.55 -0.10 -9.59
CA PHE A 178 -2.82 -0.24 -10.30
C PHE A 178 -2.61 -0.45 -11.81
N LEU A 179 -1.84 0.41 -12.46
CA LEU A 179 -1.54 0.28 -13.89
C LEU A 179 -0.76 -1.01 -14.17
N TYR A 180 0.19 -1.35 -13.31
CA TYR A 180 0.98 -2.57 -13.44
C TYR A 180 0.15 -3.85 -13.29
N SER A 181 -0.92 -3.83 -12.50
CA SER A 181 -1.79 -4.99 -12.27
C SER A 181 -2.39 -5.56 -13.55
N PHE A 182 -2.62 -4.73 -14.58
CA PHE A 182 -3.11 -5.18 -15.89
C PHE A 182 -2.08 -6.02 -16.67
N THR A 183 -0.81 -5.95 -16.29
CA THR A 183 0.25 -6.77 -16.92
C THR A 183 0.39 -8.13 -16.25
N LEU A 184 -0.20 -8.36 -15.08
CA LEU A 184 -0.07 -9.59 -14.31
C LEU A 184 -0.86 -10.73 -14.94
N PRO A 185 -0.43 -12.00 -14.76
CA PRO A 185 -1.17 -13.16 -15.25
C PRO A 185 -2.53 -13.26 -14.56
N LYS A 186 -3.47 -13.88 -15.28
CA LYS A 186 -4.83 -14.14 -14.78
C LYS A 186 -4.80 -15.35 -13.87
#